data_c474d344462030de61125b7436da4b89
#
_entry.id   c474d344462030de61125b7436da4b89
#
_cell.length_a   1.000
_cell.length_b   1.000
_cell.length_c   1.000
_cell.angle_alpha   90.00
_cell.angle_beta   90.00
_cell.angle_gamma   90.00
#
_symmetry.space_group_name_H-M   'P 1'
#
loop_
_entity.id
_entity.type
_entity.pdbx_description
1 polymer ?
#
loop_
_entity_poly.entity_id
_entity_poly.type
_entity_poly.pdbx_seq_one_letter_code
_entity_poly.pdbx_strand_id
1 'polypeptide(L)'
;VGYVLSIENPSWALAAKALRCCFTEKSEIFERLDLPYDSDHWPCHHLPSRLAADRAEFVSDKASVVPEIGIKVEIMPSMCPERKGKVESSIRLIKHDSTYDIPGRYEKGRPRRTPKGDDRALTLDELECIIVEIIIDLNNEPVPVEQVPQDMIKQGHAEVTHIGLWKWGLKNKPGHTRTLPPKLVYSELMSRGTGTVTERGISFKGQNYYSEELEKSGVLVRARAEGSFPIDTRFDENFSDQVWFCEGALQEWATAFNDNQEIRRLRVSFWEAEKHFALVKKLRDEAKMENVHQKQEKAKRYNRKTKMARAEAASARAASKPNGSHRNRVRTNRQIEREANRLRDAGHTAAAAAAGMHTRREANSMPDKSKTVQPHSNKTDASLTELSKSLWEQPDGNMDR
;
A
#
# COMPACT_ATOMS: atom_id res chain seq x y z
N VAL A 1 7.37 10.44 26.68
CA VAL A 1 8.58 10.00 25.98
C VAL A 1 8.36 9.96 24.48
N GLY A 2 7.34 9.28 23.99
CA GLY A 2 6.94 9.23 22.59
C GLY A 2 5.52 8.70 22.44
N TYR A 3 4.94 8.85 21.26
CA TYR A 3 3.58 8.45 20.94
C TYR A 3 3.46 8.01 19.47
N VAL A 4 2.33 7.43 19.13
CA VAL A 4 1.84 7.26 17.77
C VAL A 4 0.35 7.59 17.74
N LEU A 5 -0.07 8.38 16.77
CA LEU A 5 -1.47 8.62 16.46
C LEU A 5 -1.80 7.89 15.14
N SER A 6 -2.86 7.10 15.14
CA SER A 6 -3.27 6.34 13.95
C SER A 6 -4.74 5.99 13.99
N ILE A 7 -5.36 5.90 12.83
CA ILE A 7 -6.70 5.35 12.61
C ILE A 7 -6.66 3.83 12.40
N GLU A 8 -5.46 3.24 12.25
CA GLU A 8 -5.28 1.81 12.05
C GLU A 8 -5.44 1.02 13.34
N ASN A 9 -5.74 -0.26 13.20
CA ASN A 9 -5.84 -1.17 14.34
C ASN A 9 -4.47 -1.35 15.04
N PRO A 10 -4.46 -1.55 16.37
CA PRO A 10 -3.23 -1.85 17.12
C PRO A 10 -2.47 -3.01 16.49
N SER A 11 -1.17 -2.78 16.25
CA SER A 11 -0.29 -3.76 15.59
C SER A 11 1.16 -3.52 16.00
N TRP A 12 2.04 -4.51 15.73
CA TRP A 12 3.47 -4.32 15.88
C TRP A 12 4.00 -3.11 15.08
N ALA A 13 3.49 -2.90 13.86
CA ALA A 13 3.92 -1.76 13.03
C ALA A 13 3.66 -0.41 13.72
N LEU A 14 2.52 -0.27 14.40
CA LEU A 14 2.23 0.94 15.19
C LEU A 14 3.09 1.02 16.46
N ALA A 15 3.29 -0.10 17.16
CA ALA A 15 4.19 -0.15 18.31
C ALA A 15 5.63 0.25 17.93
N ALA A 16 6.13 -0.24 16.80
CA ALA A 16 7.44 0.14 16.26
C ALA A 16 7.54 1.64 15.93
N LYS A 17 6.48 2.24 15.37
CA LYS A 17 6.41 3.70 15.14
C LYS A 17 6.44 4.49 16.44
N ALA A 18 5.70 4.03 17.46
CA ALA A 18 5.75 4.65 18.79
C ALA A 18 7.14 4.55 19.41
N LEU A 19 7.80 3.39 19.31
CA LEU A 19 9.18 3.20 19.80
C LEU A 19 10.18 4.08 19.03
N ARG A 20 10.02 4.21 17.72
CA ARG A 20 10.84 5.12 16.92
C ARG A 20 10.68 6.56 17.42
N CYS A 21 9.45 7.01 17.61
CA CYS A 21 9.20 8.33 18.22
C CYS A 21 9.85 8.47 19.61
N CYS A 22 9.85 7.40 20.43
CA CYS A 22 10.52 7.43 21.73
C CYS A 22 12.04 7.60 21.63
N PHE A 23 12.68 7.00 20.63
CA PHE A 23 14.13 6.85 20.53
C PHE A 23 14.82 7.84 19.60
N THR A 24 14.05 8.66 18.89
CA THR A 24 14.56 9.74 18.03
C THR A 24 14.18 11.11 18.55
N GLU A 25 14.91 12.14 18.10
CA GLU A 25 14.56 13.53 18.32
C GLU A 25 13.20 13.84 17.69
N LYS A 26 12.54 14.86 18.23
CA LYS A 26 11.17 15.21 17.82
C LYS A 26 11.11 16.25 16.70
N SER A 27 12.28 16.74 16.24
CA SER A 27 12.38 17.76 15.19
C SER A 27 11.53 17.47 13.96
N GLU A 28 11.56 16.22 13.46
CA GLU A 28 10.76 15.81 12.31
C GLU A 28 9.24 15.96 12.52
N ILE A 29 8.76 15.73 13.76
CA ILE A 29 7.33 15.86 14.09
C ILE A 29 6.94 17.34 14.09
N PHE A 30 7.76 18.19 14.71
CA PHE A 30 7.50 19.63 14.78
C PHE A 30 7.58 20.28 13.40
N GLU A 31 8.56 19.90 12.58
CA GLU A 31 8.69 20.35 11.18
C GLU A 31 7.44 19.97 10.35
N ARG A 32 6.98 18.71 10.46
CA ARG A 32 5.80 18.23 9.74
C ARG A 32 4.51 18.95 10.14
N LEU A 33 4.39 19.30 11.43
CA LEU A 33 3.21 19.98 12.00
C LEU A 33 3.30 21.50 11.94
N ASP A 34 4.38 22.05 11.38
CA ASP A 34 4.67 23.49 11.33
C ASP A 34 4.65 24.15 12.75
N LEU A 35 5.17 23.41 13.73
CA LEU A 35 5.28 23.87 15.12
C LEU A 35 6.71 24.31 15.44
N PRO A 36 6.91 25.32 16.30
CA PRO A 36 8.23 25.73 16.75
C PRO A 36 8.88 24.61 17.57
N TYR A 37 10.06 24.14 17.15
CA TYR A 37 10.79 23.10 17.87
C TYR A 37 11.77 23.66 18.88
N ASP A 38 11.65 23.19 20.13
CA ASP A 38 12.65 23.38 21.16
C ASP A 38 12.95 22.02 21.81
N SER A 39 14.18 21.58 21.69
CA SER A 39 14.66 20.31 22.26
C SER A 39 14.53 20.27 23.79
N ASP A 40 14.50 21.42 24.44
CA ASP A 40 14.32 21.52 25.91
C ASP A 40 12.91 21.19 26.37
N HIS A 41 11.91 21.38 25.52
CA HIS A 41 10.52 21.02 25.82
C HIS A 41 10.23 19.52 25.65
N TRP A 42 11.05 18.80 24.87
CA TRP A 42 10.88 17.35 24.68
C TRP A 42 12.23 16.63 24.46
N PRO A 43 13.07 16.51 25.49
CA PRO A 43 14.44 15.98 25.35
C PRO A 43 14.53 14.46 25.25
N CYS A 44 13.41 13.74 25.19
CA CYS A 44 13.38 12.28 25.22
C CYS A 44 13.69 11.67 23.84
N HIS A 45 14.92 11.18 23.64
CA HIS A 45 15.35 10.46 22.43
C HIS A 45 16.28 9.29 22.75
N HIS A 46 16.28 8.84 24.00
CA HIS A 46 17.21 7.83 24.48
C HIS A 46 16.56 6.45 24.53
N LEU A 47 17.31 5.41 24.19
CA LEU A 47 16.91 4.03 24.38
C LEU A 47 17.07 3.65 25.86
N PRO A 48 16.01 3.13 26.50
CA PRO A 48 16.11 2.64 27.88
C PRO A 48 16.80 1.28 27.95
N SER A 49 17.37 0.93 29.08
CA SER A 49 17.90 -0.42 29.32
C SER A 49 16.78 -1.47 29.48
N ARG A 50 15.59 -1.04 29.90
CA ARG A 50 14.41 -1.90 30.10
C ARG A 50 13.16 -1.21 29.60
N LEU A 51 12.28 -2.02 28.98
CA LEU A 51 10.97 -1.61 28.50
C LEU A 51 9.92 -2.56 29.08
N ALA A 52 8.97 -2.00 29.82
CA ALA A 52 7.80 -2.72 30.27
C ALA A 52 6.72 -2.65 29.19
N ALA A 53 6.23 -3.76 28.73
CA ALA A 53 5.29 -3.87 27.62
C ALA A 53 4.08 -4.73 27.95
N ASP A 54 2.97 -4.46 27.30
CA ASP A 54 1.79 -5.32 27.35
C ASP A 54 1.95 -6.55 26.46
N ARG A 55 1.16 -7.57 26.72
CA ARG A 55 1.23 -8.84 26.00
C ARG A 55 0.80 -8.72 24.53
N ALA A 56 -0.08 -7.78 24.19
CA ALA A 56 -0.75 -7.78 22.90
C ALA A 56 0.21 -7.67 21.71
N GLU A 57 1.09 -6.66 21.70
CA GLU A 57 1.94 -6.37 20.55
C GLU A 57 3.36 -6.96 20.69
N PHE A 58 3.82 -7.19 21.93
CA PHE A 58 5.20 -7.58 22.22
C PHE A 58 5.44 -9.09 22.36
N VAL A 59 4.43 -9.93 22.20
CA VAL A 59 4.56 -11.41 22.20
C VAL A 59 4.81 -11.97 20.78
N SER A 60 4.63 -11.16 19.75
CA SER A 60 4.89 -11.60 18.37
C SER A 60 6.38 -11.75 18.09
N ASP A 61 6.75 -12.69 17.21
CA ASP A 61 8.13 -12.87 16.73
C ASP A 61 8.72 -11.58 16.15
N LYS A 62 7.88 -10.68 15.63
CA LYS A 62 8.28 -9.38 15.11
C LYS A 62 8.86 -8.46 16.18
N ALA A 63 8.45 -8.62 17.45
CA ALA A 63 8.96 -7.84 18.58
C ALA A 63 10.34 -8.29 19.07
N SER A 64 10.88 -9.40 18.57
CA SER A 64 12.24 -9.89 18.89
C SER A 64 13.36 -8.88 18.59
N VAL A 65 13.08 -7.95 17.71
CA VAL A 65 13.94 -6.82 17.34
C VAL A 65 14.30 -5.94 18.55
N VAL A 66 13.39 -5.75 19.52
CA VAL A 66 13.62 -4.87 20.66
C VAL A 66 14.74 -5.38 21.57
N PRO A 67 14.81 -6.67 21.95
CA PRO A 67 15.97 -7.22 22.61
C PRO A 67 17.27 -7.12 21.81
N GLU A 68 17.23 -7.26 20.49
CA GLU A 68 18.42 -7.19 19.63
C GLU A 68 19.07 -5.79 19.64
N ILE A 69 18.27 -4.73 19.70
CA ILE A 69 18.81 -3.39 19.94
C ILE A 69 19.21 -3.16 21.40
N GLY A 70 19.26 -4.24 22.22
CA GLY A 70 19.78 -4.25 23.59
C GLY A 70 18.85 -3.65 24.63
N ILE A 71 17.55 -3.67 24.41
CA ILE A 71 16.53 -3.28 25.37
C ILE A 71 15.92 -4.54 25.99
N LYS A 72 16.01 -4.69 27.31
CA LYS A 72 15.34 -5.80 27.98
C LYS A 72 13.85 -5.56 28.04
N VAL A 73 13.07 -6.39 27.35
CA VAL A 73 11.61 -6.33 27.39
C VAL A 73 11.09 -7.13 28.58
N GLU A 74 10.32 -6.47 29.43
CA GLU A 74 9.61 -7.09 30.55
C GLU A 74 8.11 -7.09 30.23
N ILE A 75 7.59 -8.29 29.89
CA ILE A 75 6.16 -8.44 29.61
C ILE A 75 5.39 -8.42 30.91
N MET A 76 4.47 -7.46 31.01
CA MET A 76 3.64 -7.32 32.20
C MET A 76 2.64 -8.47 32.31
N PRO A 77 2.46 -9.05 33.52
CA PRO A 77 1.42 -10.02 33.76
C PRO A 77 0.05 -9.43 33.49
N SER A 78 -0.86 -10.25 32.96
CA SER A 78 -2.26 -9.87 32.82
C SER A 78 -2.88 -9.52 34.18
N MET A 79 -3.74 -8.53 34.27
CA MET A 79 -4.47 -8.12 35.48
C MET A 79 -3.62 -7.47 36.59
N CYS A 80 -2.50 -6.80 36.25
CA CYS A 80 -1.73 -6.00 37.21
C CYS A 80 -1.86 -4.50 36.85
N PRO A 81 -2.99 -3.84 37.15
CA PRO A 81 -3.23 -2.43 36.79
C PRO A 81 -2.27 -1.48 37.48
N GLU A 82 -1.76 -1.82 38.64
CA GLU A 82 -0.82 -0.99 39.42
C GLU A 82 0.48 -0.67 38.65
N ARG A 83 0.94 -1.60 37.81
CA ARG A 83 2.15 -1.43 37.02
C ARG A 83 1.93 -0.63 35.73
N LYS A 84 0.69 -0.54 35.25
CA LYS A 84 0.29 0.22 34.05
C LYS A 84 -0.24 1.62 34.38
N GLY A 85 -0.49 1.90 35.63
CA GLY A 85 -1.24 3.08 36.09
C GLY A 85 -0.72 4.42 35.57
N LYS A 86 0.60 4.58 35.36
CA LYS A 86 1.16 5.83 34.81
C LYS A 86 0.82 6.03 33.35
N VAL A 87 0.95 5.01 32.51
CA VAL A 87 0.64 5.09 31.06
C VAL A 87 -0.87 5.26 30.87
N GLU A 88 -1.67 4.47 31.59
CA GLU A 88 -3.13 4.57 31.53
C GLU A 88 -3.63 5.92 32.03
N SER A 89 -3.01 6.47 33.08
CA SER A 89 -3.34 7.81 33.60
C SER A 89 -3.01 8.90 32.58
N SER A 90 -1.83 8.86 31.95
CA SER A 90 -1.45 9.83 30.92
C SER A 90 -2.39 9.78 29.71
N ILE A 91 -2.71 8.57 29.21
CA ILE A 91 -3.68 8.40 28.11
C ILE A 91 -5.07 8.90 28.54
N ARG A 92 -5.46 8.65 29.80
CA ARG A 92 -6.75 9.12 30.33
C ARG A 92 -6.78 10.64 30.45
N LEU A 93 -5.69 11.29 30.88
CA LEU A 93 -5.59 12.74 30.89
C LEU A 93 -5.79 13.33 29.50
N ILE A 94 -5.06 12.87 28.50
CA ILE A 94 -5.21 13.31 27.10
C ILE A 94 -6.66 13.09 26.60
N LYS A 95 -7.28 11.96 26.96
CA LYS A 95 -8.63 11.62 26.48
C LYS A 95 -9.77 12.28 27.25
N HIS A 96 -9.61 12.58 28.52
CA HIS A 96 -10.73 12.87 29.41
C HIS A 96 -10.56 14.18 30.21
N ASP A 97 -9.42 14.84 30.10
CA ASP A 97 -9.27 16.13 30.78
C ASP A 97 -10.25 17.13 30.16
N SER A 98 -11.09 17.72 31.03
CA SER A 98 -12.07 18.74 30.62
C SER A 98 -11.41 20.06 30.23
N THR A 99 -10.13 20.24 30.57
CA THR A 99 -9.33 21.41 30.21
C THR A 99 -9.12 21.52 28.70
N TYR A 100 -9.10 20.37 28.01
CA TYR A 100 -8.90 20.30 26.56
C TYR A 100 -10.24 19.97 25.86
N ASP A 101 -10.89 20.96 25.31
CA ASP A 101 -12.12 20.80 24.52
C ASP A 101 -11.79 20.36 23.10
N ILE A 102 -11.58 19.04 22.94
CA ILE A 102 -11.27 18.44 21.63
C ILE A 102 -12.59 18.16 20.89
N PRO A 103 -12.84 18.83 19.75
CA PRO A 103 -14.04 18.59 18.94
C PRO A 103 -14.17 17.11 18.52
N GLY A 104 -15.37 16.55 18.61
CA GLY A 104 -15.63 15.15 18.24
C GLY A 104 -15.21 14.09 19.27
N ARG A 105 -14.70 14.50 20.42
CA ARG A 105 -14.31 13.61 21.52
C ARG A 105 -15.48 12.75 22.01
N TYR A 106 -15.23 11.43 22.16
CA TYR A 106 -16.21 10.50 22.71
C TYR A 106 -16.28 10.61 24.24
N GLU A 107 -17.44 10.98 24.76
CA GLU A 107 -17.70 10.96 26.20
C GLU A 107 -18.41 9.66 26.60
N LYS A 108 -17.80 8.89 27.51
CA LYS A 108 -18.38 7.65 28.04
C LYS A 108 -19.72 7.95 28.72
N GLY A 109 -20.82 7.36 28.23
CA GLY A 109 -22.18 7.54 28.79
C GLY A 109 -23.08 8.49 28.01
N ARG A 110 -22.57 9.22 27.01
CA ARG A 110 -23.43 9.92 26.06
C ARG A 110 -23.68 9.05 24.81
N PRO A 111 -24.94 8.97 24.31
CA PRO A 111 -25.18 8.33 23.02
C PRO A 111 -24.31 9.00 21.98
N ARG A 112 -23.72 8.22 21.05
CA ARG A 112 -23.01 8.73 19.88
C ARG A 112 -23.89 9.79 19.22
N ARG A 113 -23.63 11.05 19.50
CA ARG A 113 -24.28 12.13 18.76
C ARG A 113 -23.75 12.05 17.34
N THR A 114 -24.66 11.85 16.42
CA THR A 114 -24.39 12.21 15.02
C THR A 114 -23.93 13.67 15.04
N PRO A 115 -22.75 14.00 14.48
CA PRO A 115 -22.29 15.38 14.42
C PRO A 115 -23.42 16.21 13.82
N LYS A 116 -23.86 17.24 14.53
CA LYS A 116 -24.69 18.27 13.88
C LYS A 116 -23.81 18.87 12.81
N GLY A 117 -24.32 19.01 11.58
CA GLY A 117 -23.59 19.26 10.35
C GLY A 117 -22.65 20.48 10.29
N ASP A 118 -22.34 21.10 11.43
CA ASP A 118 -21.39 22.22 11.55
C ASP A 118 -20.17 21.87 12.46
N ASP A 119 -20.15 20.70 13.11
CA ASP A 119 -18.99 20.24 13.85
C ASP A 119 -17.97 19.69 12.83
N ARG A 120 -17.07 20.55 12.36
CA ARG A 120 -15.90 20.10 11.57
C ARG A 120 -15.13 19.08 12.40
N ALA A 121 -15.07 17.85 11.90
CA ALA A 121 -14.14 16.88 12.40
C ALA A 121 -12.72 17.41 12.19
N LEU A 122 -11.87 17.29 13.21
CA LEU A 122 -10.45 17.60 13.08
C LEU A 122 -9.81 16.64 12.08
N THR A 123 -8.90 17.14 11.27
CA THR A 123 -7.97 16.28 10.53
C THR A 123 -7.03 15.59 11.51
N LEU A 124 -6.36 14.52 11.07
CA LEU A 124 -5.41 13.81 11.90
C LEU A 124 -4.24 14.73 12.34
N ASP A 125 -3.79 15.61 11.44
CA ASP A 125 -2.70 16.54 11.72
C ASP A 125 -3.13 17.63 12.72
N GLU A 126 -4.34 18.19 12.60
CA GLU A 126 -4.89 19.15 13.58
C GLU A 126 -5.03 18.51 14.97
N LEU A 127 -5.49 17.26 15.03
CA LEU A 127 -5.57 16.51 16.29
C LEU A 127 -4.18 16.23 16.84
N GLU A 128 -3.21 15.92 15.98
CA GLU A 128 -1.83 15.66 16.40
C GLU A 128 -1.15 16.91 16.94
N CYS A 129 -1.38 18.08 16.36
CA CYS A 129 -0.91 19.36 16.91
C CYS A 129 -1.40 19.56 18.36
N ILE A 130 -2.70 19.37 18.59
CA ILE A 130 -3.30 19.50 19.93
C ILE A 130 -2.67 18.49 20.92
N ILE A 131 -2.47 17.24 20.49
CA ILE A 131 -1.86 16.20 21.33
C ILE A 131 -0.40 16.55 21.68
N VAL A 132 0.36 17.09 20.71
CA VAL A 132 1.76 17.51 20.94
C VAL A 132 1.80 18.64 21.99
N GLU A 133 0.94 19.65 21.88
CA GLU A 133 0.83 20.73 22.87
C GLU A 133 0.48 20.19 24.26
N ILE A 134 -0.53 19.32 24.34
CA ILE A 134 -0.90 18.67 25.63
C ILE A 134 0.29 17.89 26.22
N ILE A 135 1.05 17.17 25.41
CA ILE A 135 2.22 16.43 25.88
C ILE A 135 3.30 17.38 26.41
N ILE A 136 3.51 18.52 25.75
CA ILE A 136 4.46 19.54 26.23
C ILE A 136 4.00 20.11 27.58
N ASP A 137 2.73 20.43 27.73
CA ASP A 137 2.16 20.92 28.97
C ASP A 137 2.34 19.90 30.09
N LEU A 138 1.94 18.65 29.87
CA LEU A 138 2.10 17.55 30.84
C LEU A 138 3.58 17.31 31.22
N ASN A 139 4.49 17.46 30.26
CA ASN A 139 5.93 17.32 30.52
C ASN A 139 6.45 18.44 31.44
N ASN A 140 5.85 19.63 31.42
CA ASN A 140 6.20 20.79 32.23
C ASN A 140 5.41 20.86 33.55
N GLU A 141 4.43 19.97 33.78
CA GLU A 141 3.72 19.90 35.04
C GLU A 141 4.66 19.52 36.21
N PRO A 142 4.41 20.08 37.38
CA PRO A 142 5.15 19.71 38.59
C PRO A 142 4.85 18.28 39.01
N VAL A 143 5.90 17.58 39.41
CA VAL A 143 5.79 16.19 39.91
C VAL A 143 5.51 16.23 41.43
N PRO A 144 4.58 15.40 41.94
CA PRO A 144 4.37 15.26 43.40
C PRO A 144 5.67 14.93 44.11
N VAL A 145 5.91 15.60 45.23
CA VAL A 145 7.17 15.50 46.01
C VAL A 145 7.51 14.06 46.40
N GLU A 146 6.48 13.24 46.63
CA GLU A 146 6.63 11.82 46.98
C GLU A 146 7.25 10.98 45.85
N GLN A 147 7.18 11.47 44.61
CA GLN A 147 7.76 10.82 43.42
C GLN A 147 9.16 11.35 43.08
N VAL A 148 9.60 12.41 43.75
CA VAL A 148 10.93 13.02 43.50
C VAL A 148 12.00 12.22 44.23
N PRO A 149 13.10 11.84 43.57
CA PRO A 149 14.22 11.17 44.24
C PRO A 149 14.81 11.99 45.37
N GLN A 150 15.04 11.36 46.52
CA GLN A 150 15.58 12.07 47.70
C GLN A 150 16.91 12.78 47.40
N ASP A 151 17.75 12.18 46.55
CA ASP A 151 19.03 12.79 46.16
C ASP A 151 18.84 14.12 45.41
N MET A 152 17.78 14.21 44.60
CA MET A 152 17.42 15.45 43.90
C MET A 152 16.91 16.52 44.87
N ILE A 153 16.11 16.12 45.85
CA ILE A 153 15.62 17.02 46.90
C ILE A 153 16.81 17.56 47.70
N LYS A 154 17.76 16.70 48.10
CA LYS A 154 18.96 17.12 48.85
C LYS A 154 19.84 18.11 48.08
N GLN A 155 19.80 18.07 46.73
CA GLN A 155 20.52 19.01 45.86
C GLN A 155 19.83 20.39 45.75
N GLY A 156 18.70 20.60 46.43
CA GLY A 156 18.04 21.91 46.51
C GLY A 156 17.11 22.23 45.33
N HIS A 157 16.70 21.23 44.54
CA HIS A 157 15.71 21.42 43.48
C HIS A 157 14.31 21.53 44.08
N ALA A 158 13.76 22.77 44.18
CA ALA A 158 12.49 23.04 44.82
C ALA A 158 11.26 22.77 43.91
N GLU A 159 11.39 23.07 42.63
CA GLU A 159 10.34 22.84 41.64
C GLU A 159 10.80 21.79 40.63
N VAL A 160 10.18 20.62 40.66
CA VAL A 160 10.57 19.50 39.81
C VAL A 160 9.43 19.18 38.85
N THR A 161 9.67 19.40 37.57
CA THR A 161 8.78 19.00 36.49
C THR A 161 9.17 17.61 35.98
N HIS A 162 8.30 16.98 35.17
CA HIS A 162 8.62 15.72 34.52
C HIS A 162 9.88 15.81 33.63
N ILE A 163 10.07 16.91 32.91
CA ILE A 163 11.30 17.19 32.15
C ILE A 163 12.51 17.36 33.08
N GLY A 164 12.34 18.07 34.15
CA GLY A 164 13.39 18.28 35.17
C GLY A 164 13.89 16.94 35.72
N LEU A 165 12.97 16.04 36.09
CA LEU A 165 13.30 14.67 36.51
C LEU A 165 14.07 13.91 35.44
N TRP A 166 13.65 14.01 34.19
CA TRP A 166 14.31 13.35 33.07
C TRP A 166 15.75 13.84 32.88
N LYS A 167 15.93 15.16 32.79
CA LYS A 167 17.26 15.78 32.64
C LYS A 167 18.17 15.44 33.84
N TRP A 168 17.63 15.50 35.06
CA TRP A 168 18.37 15.12 36.27
C TRP A 168 18.77 13.63 36.24
N GLY A 169 17.85 12.75 35.81
CA GLY A 169 18.10 11.32 35.67
C GLY A 169 19.23 11.02 34.69
N LEU A 170 19.22 11.65 33.52
CA LEU A 170 20.28 11.50 32.50
C LEU A 170 21.65 11.93 33.09
N LYS A 171 21.70 13.02 33.84
CA LYS A 171 22.95 13.54 34.42
C LYS A 171 23.47 12.69 35.57
N ASN A 172 22.60 12.24 36.45
CA ASN A 172 22.98 11.65 37.76
C ASN A 172 22.89 10.11 37.81
N LYS A 173 22.26 9.48 36.78
CA LYS A 173 22.13 8.03 36.71
C LYS A 173 22.61 7.50 35.34
N PRO A 174 23.92 7.64 35.04
CA PRO A 174 24.50 7.16 33.79
C PRO A 174 24.35 5.62 33.66
N GLY A 175 24.32 5.12 32.43
CA GLY A 175 24.29 3.69 32.15
C GLY A 175 22.89 3.06 32.02
N HIS A 176 21.84 3.81 32.29
CA HIS A 176 20.46 3.34 32.10
C HIS A 176 19.86 3.70 30.73
N THR A 177 20.48 4.62 30.01
CA THR A 177 20.04 5.12 28.71
C THR A 177 21.23 5.22 27.76
N ARG A 178 20.95 5.11 26.47
CA ARG A 178 21.93 5.30 25.38
C ARG A 178 21.22 5.90 24.17
N THR A 179 21.97 6.47 23.25
CA THR A 179 21.47 6.99 21.98
C THR A 179 21.98 6.11 20.83
N LEU A 180 21.17 5.96 19.80
CA LEU A 180 21.57 5.37 18.52
C LEU A 180 21.29 6.37 17.40
N PRO A 181 22.03 6.31 16.28
CA PRO A 181 21.73 7.12 15.12
C PRO A 181 20.29 6.88 14.64
N PRO A 182 19.53 7.92 14.27
CA PRO A 182 18.12 7.78 13.86
C PRO A 182 17.91 6.77 12.72
N LYS A 183 18.82 6.74 11.74
CA LYS A 183 18.79 5.74 10.65
C LYS A 183 18.83 4.31 11.15
N LEU A 184 19.68 4.03 12.15
CA LEU A 184 19.80 2.71 12.75
C LEU A 184 18.56 2.34 13.55
N VAL A 185 18.02 3.27 14.35
CA VAL A 185 16.74 3.08 15.06
C VAL A 185 15.64 2.74 14.08
N TYR A 186 15.58 3.48 12.96
CA TYR A 186 14.58 3.26 11.93
C TYR A 186 14.69 1.88 11.30
N SER A 187 15.88 1.51 10.80
CA SER A 187 16.09 0.23 10.13
C SER A 187 15.87 -0.97 11.07
N GLU A 188 16.30 -0.86 12.33
CA GLU A 188 16.16 -1.97 13.28
C GLU A 188 14.71 -2.19 13.75
N LEU A 189 13.90 -1.15 13.87
CA LEU A 189 12.50 -1.27 14.26
C LEU A 189 11.54 -1.62 13.11
N MET A 190 12.02 -1.68 11.87
CA MET A 190 11.20 -2.14 10.74
C MET A 190 10.88 -3.63 10.82
N SER A 191 9.77 -4.00 10.20
CA SER A 191 9.43 -5.40 9.99
C SER A 191 10.47 -6.07 9.10
N ARG A 192 10.83 -7.33 9.45
CA ARG A 192 11.78 -8.15 8.72
C ARG A 192 11.06 -9.05 7.73
N GLY A 193 11.67 -9.28 6.59
CA GLY A 193 11.17 -10.19 5.59
C GLY A 193 12.29 -10.70 4.69
N THR A 194 12.01 -11.75 3.94
CA THR A 194 12.93 -12.30 2.95
C THR A 194 12.38 -11.99 1.55
N GLY A 195 13.11 -11.18 0.80
CA GLY A 195 12.87 -10.94 -0.61
C GLY A 195 13.59 -11.96 -1.47
N THR A 196 13.33 -11.96 -2.76
CA THR A 196 14.06 -12.75 -3.75
C THR A 196 14.70 -11.80 -4.76
N VAL A 197 16.01 -11.85 -4.87
CA VAL A 197 16.72 -11.11 -5.92
C VAL A 197 16.52 -11.81 -7.24
N THR A 198 16.09 -11.07 -8.23
CA THR A 198 15.94 -11.52 -9.61
C THR A 198 16.82 -10.64 -10.52
N GLU A 199 16.94 -10.99 -11.77
CA GLU A 199 17.64 -10.16 -12.78
C GLU A 199 17.07 -8.74 -12.94
N ARG A 200 15.81 -8.50 -12.50
CA ARG A 200 15.08 -7.24 -12.62
C ARG A 200 15.04 -6.40 -11.36
N GLY A 201 15.41 -6.97 -10.22
CA GLY A 201 15.30 -6.31 -8.92
C GLY A 201 14.94 -7.28 -7.81
N ILE A 202 14.53 -6.75 -6.68
CA ILE A 202 14.06 -7.52 -5.53
C ILE A 202 12.57 -7.79 -5.67
N SER A 203 12.17 -9.05 -5.71
CA SER A 203 10.77 -9.45 -5.61
C SER A 203 10.40 -9.68 -4.15
N PHE A 204 9.43 -8.93 -3.64
CA PHE A 204 8.97 -9.03 -2.26
C PHE A 204 7.45 -8.86 -2.19
N LYS A 205 6.75 -9.80 -1.54
CA LYS A 205 5.27 -9.82 -1.42
C LYS A 205 4.54 -9.60 -2.75
N GLY A 206 5.03 -10.21 -3.84
CA GLY A 206 4.42 -10.12 -5.16
C GLY A 206 4.66 -8.82 -5.91
N GLN A 207 5.51 -7.94 -5.39
CA GLN A 207 5.90 -6.67 -5.99
C GLN A 207 7.39 -6.69 -6.32
N ASN A 208 7.82 -5.86 -7.28
CA ASN A 208 9.22 -5.72 -7.66
C ASN A 208 9.75 -4.35 -7.25
N TYR A 209 10.99 -4.35 -6.76
CA TYR A 209 11.68 -3.18 -6.24
C TYR A 209 13.03 -3.03 -6.92
N TYR A 210 13.36 -1.79 -7.26
CA TYR A 210 14.61 -1.45 -7.94
C TYR A 210 15.18 -0.15 -7.39
N SER A 211 16.52 -0.03 -7.42
CA SER A 211 17.25 1.22 -7.20
C SER A 211 18.62 1.16 -7.85
N GLU A 212 19.24 2.31 -8.04
CA GLU A 212 20.62 2.40 -8.53
C GLU A 212 21.61 1.78 -7.54
N GLU A 213 21.36 1.91 -6.24
CA GLU A 213 22.17 1.29 -5.19
C GLU A 213 22.15 -0.24 -5.30
N LEU A 214 20.98 -0.82 -5.63
CA LEU A 214 20.84 -2.25 -5.88
C LEU A 214 21.67 -2.70 -7.09
N GLU A 215 21.72 -1.89 -8.13
CA GLU A 215 22.58 -2.18 -9.30
C GLU A 215 24.06 -2.06 -8.97
N LYS A 216 24.46 -0.99 -8.28
CA LYS A 216 25.85 -0.74 -7.87
C LYS A 216 26.36 -1.78 -6.86
N SER A 217 25.49 -2.41 -6.08
CA SER A 217 25.87 -3.45 -5.11
C SER A 217 26.39 -4.74 -5.76
N GLY A 218 26.17 -4.94 -7.06
CA GLY A 218 26.56 -6.15 -7.79
C GLY A 218 25.57 -7.32 -7.60
N VAL A 219 24.55 -7.17 -6.78
CA VAL A 219 23.56 -8.21 -6.45
C VAL A 219 22.78 -8.68 -7.69
N LEU A 220 22.43 -7.74 -8.60
CA LEU A 220 21.75 -8.07 -9.85
C LEU A 220 22.65 -8.82 -10.84
N VAL A 221 23.95 -8.53 -10.85
CA VAL A 221 24.92 -9.25 -11.69
C VAL A 221 25.02 -10.70 -11.21
N ARG A 222 25.07 -10.91 -9.91
CA ARG A 222 25.05 -12.24 -9.31
C ARG A 222 23.78 -13.00 -9.65
N ALA A 223 22.59 -12.35 -9.59
CA ALA A 223 21.32 -12.97 -9.93
C ALA A 223 21.25 -13.38 -11.42
N ARG A 224 21.89 -12.63 -12.32
CA ARG A 224 21.98 -12.99 -13.74
C ARG A 224 22.93 -14.19 -13.98
N ALA A 225 23.98 -14.32 -13.20
CA ALA A 225 24.98 -15.37 -13.35
C ALA A 225 24.58 -16.68 -12.67
N GLU A 226 24.03 -16.62 -11.46
CA GLU A 226 23.79 -17.76 -10.57
C GLU A 226 22.30 -18.12 -10.45
N GLY A 227 21.40 -17.26 -10.96
CA GLY A 227 19.96 -17.37 -10.77
C GLY A 227 19.46 -16.59 -9.56
N SER A 228 18.15 -16.66 -9.33
CA SER A 228 17.51 -15.94 -8.22
C SER A 228 17.90 -16.51 -6.86
N PHE A 229 18.12 -15.66 -5.86
CA PHE A 229 18.48 -16.04 -4.50
C PHE A 229 17.75 -15.18 -3.46
N PRO A 230 17.60 -15.67 -2.22
CA PRO A 230 16.95 -14.92 -1.14
C PRO A 230 17.83 -13.76 -0.64
N ILE A 231 17.19 -12.68 -0.19
CA ILE A 231 17.84 -11.51 0.44
C ILE A 231 17.02 -11.05 1.64
N ASP A 232 17.72 -10.68 2.72
CA ASP A 232 17.05 -10.06 3.86
C ASP A 232 16.58 -8.66 3.52
N THR A 233 15.31 -8.41 3.82
CA THR A 233 14.68 -7.13 3.57
C THR A 233 14.07 -6.56 4.85
N ARG A 234 14.03 -5.24 4.92
CA ARG A 234 13.28 -4.49 5.92
C ARG A 234 12.16 -3.75 5.21
N PHE A 235 11.01 -3.63 5.86
CA PHE A 235 9.87 -2.93 5.26
C PHE A 235 8.96 -2.32 6.33
N ASP A 236 8.28 -1.23 5.99
CA ASP A 236 7.17 -0.67 6.78
C ASP A 236 5.86 -1.30 6.26
N GLU A 237 5.08 -1.93 7.12
CA GLU A 237 3.83 -2.60 6.73
C GLU A 237 2.80 -1.64 6.11
N ASN A 238 2.88 -0.35 6.46
CA ASN A 238 1.96 0.68 5.98
C ASN A 238 2.39 1.34 4.67
N PHE A 239 3.60 1.04 4.16
CA PHE A 239 4.11 1.63 2.93
C PHE A 239 4.76 0.58 2.05
N SER A 240 4.13 0.28 0.93
CA SER A 240 4.66 -0.67 -0.05
C SER A 240 5.43 0.00 -1.20
N ASP A 241 5.71 1.28 -1.07
CA ASP A 241 6.45 2.08 -2.05
C ASP A 241 7.94 1.78 -2.08
N GLN A 242 8.49 1.27 -0.96
CA GLN A 242 9.91 0.98 -0.81
C GLN A 242 10.19 -0.17 0.15
N VAL A 243 11.34 -0.81 -0.03
CA VAL A 243 11.93 -1.80 0.88
C VAL A 243 13.41 -1.48 1.08
N TRP A 244 13.97 -1.92 2.20
CA TRP A 244 15.39 -1.77 2.49
C TRP A 244 16.08 -3.12 2.40
N PHE A 245 17.29 -3.11 1.93
CA PHE A 245 18.13 -4.30 1.77
C PHE A 245 19.57 -3.99 2.14
N CYS A 246 20.31 -5.01 2.56
CA CYS A 246 21.74 -4.90 2.89
C CYS A 246 22.44 -6.15 2.44
N GLU A 247 23.15 -6.10 1.31
CA GLU A 247 23.93 -7.23 0.79
C GLU A 247 24.99 -6.76 -0.20
N GLY A 248 25.94 -7.65 -0.50
CA GLY A 248 27.02 -7.39 -1.45
C GLY A 248 28.06 -6.41 -0.91
N ALA A 249 28.33 -5.37 -1.67
CA ALA A 249 29.31 -4.34 -1.30
C ALA A 249 28.77 -3.28 -0.33
N LEU A 250 27.49 -3.35 0.04
CA LEU A 250 26.84 -2.41 0.95
C LEU A 250 27.24 -2.69 2.39
N GLN A 251 27.63 -1.64 3.11
CA GLN A 251 27.90 -1.70 4.55
C GLN A 251 26.69 -1.23 5.37
N GLU A 252 25.74 -0.56 4.74
CA GLU A 252 24.54 0.00 5.36
C GLU A 252 23.30 -0.43 4.57
N TRP A 253 22.13 -0.29 5.20
CA TRP A 253 20.85 -0.53 4.56
C TRP A 253 20.60 0.48 3.44
N ALA A 254 20.40 -0.01 2.23
CA ALA A 254 20.02 0.78 1.05
C ALA A 254 18.52 0.61 0.76
N THR A 255 17.97 1.57 0.05
CA THR A 255 16.54 1.59 -0.30
C THR A 255 16.33 1.13 -1.73
N ALA A 256 15.35 0.26 -1.95
CA ALA A 256 14.83 -0.07 -3.27
C ALA A 256 13.36 0.36 -3.37
N PHE A 257 13.01 0.98 -4.49
CA PHE A 257 11.68 1.54 -4.72
C PHE A 257 10.83 0.61 -5.58
N ASN A 258 9.53 0.61 -5.33
CA ASN A 258 8.57 -0.17 -6.09
C ASN A 258 8.59 0.24 -7.58
N ASP A 259 8.62 -0.72 -8.49
CA ASP A 259 8.56 -0.46 -9.95
C ASP A 259 7.23 0.17 -10.38
N ASN A 260 6.15 -0.10 -9.66
CA ASN A 260 4.85 0.46 -9.96
C ASN A 260 4.76 1.91 -9.47
N GLN A 261 4.74 2.84 -10.42
CA GLN A 261 4.67 4.28 -10.14
C GLN A 261 3.39 4.71 -9.42
N GLU A 262 2.27 4.03 -9.66
CA GLU A 262 1.00 4.34 -8.97
C GLU A 262 1.07 3.97 -7.50
N ILE A 263 1.65 2.81 -7.16
CA ILE A 263 1.86 2.40 -5.77
C ILE A 263 2.74 3.42 -5.05
N ARG A 264 3.82 3.87 -5.68
CA ARG A 264 4.70 4.91 -5.13
C ARG A 264 3.97 6.24 -4.92
N ARG A 265 3.13 6.64 -5.87
CA ARG A 265 2.37 7.90 -5.80
C ARG A 265 1.30 7.87 -4.71
N LEU A 266 0.59 6.76 -4.59
CA LEU A 266 -0.54 6.61 -3.66
C LEU A 266 -0.09 6.18 -2.25
N ARG A 267 1.16 5.75 -2.08
CA ARG A 267 1.74 5.28 -0.81
C ARG A 267 0.85 4.26 -0.09
N VAL A 268 0.32 3.31 -0.86
CA VAL A 268 -0.57 2.27 -0.31
C VAL A 268 0.19 1.31 0.59
N SER A 269 -0.50 0.76 1.59
CA SER A 269 0.03 -0.27 2.46
C SER A 269 0.25 -1.60 1.71
N PHE A 270 1.07 -2.50 2.28
CA PHE A 270 1.23 -3.85 1.71
C PHE A 270 -0.09 -4.62 1.67
N TRP A 271 -0.94 -4.45 2.66
CA TRP A 271 -2.25 -5.09 2.70
C TRP A 271 -3.19 -4.60 1.59
N GLU A 272 -3.25 -3.30 1.36
CA GLU A 272 -4.03 -2.72 0.25
C GLU A 272 -3.50 -3.18 -1.11
N ALA A 273 -2.17 -3.15 -1.28
CA ALA A 273 -1.53 -3.64 -2.48
C ALA A 273 -1.82 -5.12 -2.73
N GLU A 274 -1.76 -5.98 -1.72
CA GLU A 274 -2.08 -7.40 -1.82
C GLU A 274 -3.55 -7.63 -2.23
N LYS A 275 -4.49 -6.92 -1.62
CA LYS A 275 -5.91 -6.96 -2.02
C LYS A 275 -6.11 -6.51 -3.45
N HIS A 276 -5.47 -5.42 -3.85
CA HIS A 276 -5.53 -4.93 -5.22
C HIS A 276 -5.02 -5.99 -6.21
N PHE A 277 -3.86 -6.61 -5.95
CA PHE A 277 -3.31 -7.65 -6.80
C PHE A 277 -4.20 -8.90 -6.85
N ALA A 278 -4.80 -9.30 -5.74
CA ALA A 278 -5.74 -10.42 -5.70
C ALA A 278 -6.98 -10.13 -6.57
N LEU A 279 -7.51 -8.91 -6.52
CA LEU A 279 -8.62 -8.48 -7.38
C LEU A 279 -8.22 -8.46 -8.86
N VAL A 280 -7.09 -7.86 -9.19
CA VAL A 280 -6.57 -7.83 -10.58
C VAL A 280 -6.35 -9.24 -11.10
N LYS A 281 -5.81 -10.15 -10.29
CA LYS A 281 -5.66 -11.56 -10.65
C LYS A 281 -7.00 -12.22 -10.95
N LYS A 282 -7.99 -12.02 -10.10
CA LYS A 282 -9.36 -12.55 -10.28
C LYS A 282 -9.96 -12.06 -11.60
N LEU A 283 -9.94 -10.75 -11.85
CA LEU A 283 -10.45 -10.17 -13.10
C LEU A 283 -9.71 -10.70 -14.34
N ARG A 284 -8.41 -10.88 -14.24
CA ARG A 284 -7.61 -11.47 -15.33
C ARG A 284 -7.97 -12.92 -15.60
N ASP A 285 -8.24 -13.71 -14.57
CA ASP A 285 -8.62 -15.11 -14.72
C ASP A 285 -10.05 -15.23 -15.27
N GLU A 286 -10.98 -14.38 -14.85
CA GLU A 286 -12.33 -14.26 -15.45
C GLU A 286 -12.25 -13.89 -16.93
N ALA A 287 -11.44 -12.89 -17.30
CA ALA A 287 -11.23 -12.52 -18.69
C ALA A 287 -10.61 -13.65 -19.55
N LYS A 288 -9.70 -14.45 -18.96
CA LYS A 288 -9.16 -15.63 -19.63
C LYS A 288 -10.24 -16.68 -19.89
N MET A 289 -11.08 -16.97 -18.90
CA MET A 289 -12.19 -17.92 -19.04
C MET A 289 -13.18 -17.48 -20.10
N GLU A 290 -13.56 -16.20 -20.13
CA GLU A 290 -14.42 -15.62 -21.15
C GLU A 290 -13.80 -15.76 -22.56
N ASN A 291 -12.51 -15.46 -22.69
CA ASN A 291 -11.78 -15.64 -23.96
C ASN A 291 -11.78 -17.11 -24.43
N VAL A 292 -11.62 -18.07 -23.51
CA VAL A 292 -11.69 -19.51 -23.82
C VAL A 292 -13.10 -19.87 -24.30
N HIS A 293 -14.14 -19.42 -23.60
CA HIS A 293 -15.53 -19.64 -24.01
C HIS A 293 -15.83 -19.07 -25.41
N GLN A 294 -15.42 -17.81 -25.64
CA GLN A 294 -15.58 -17.20 -26.98
C GLN A 294 -14.84 -17.96 -28.08
N LYS A 295 -13.62 -18.46 -27.80
CA LYS A 295 -12.87 -19.30 -28.75
C LYS A 295 -13.62 -20.60 -29.05
N GLN A 296 -14.19 -21.25 -28.05
CA GLN A 296 -14.99 -22.46 -28.22
C GLN A 296 -16.25 -22.21 -29.05
N GLU A 297 -16.96 -21.14 -28.76
CA GLU A 297 -18.16 -20.75 -29.54
C GLU A 297 -17.81 -20.43 -31.01
N LYS A 298 -16.70 -19.72 -31.24
CA LYS A 298 -16.17 -19.48 -32.59
C LYS A 298 -15.84 -20.80 -33.27
N ALA A 299 -15.15 -21.71 -32.59
CA ALA A 299 -14.81 -23.04 -33.14
C ALA A 299 -16.05 -23.85 -33.48
N LYS A 300 -17.07 -23.92 -32.62
CA LYS A 300 -18.35 -24.58 -32.90
C LYS A 300 -19.04 -24.01 -34.16
N ARG A 301 -19.06 -22.66 -34.25
CA ARG A 301 -19.66 -21.96 -35.41
C ARG A 301 -18.90 -22.27 -36.71
N TYR A 302 -17.58 -22.26 -36.69
CA TYR A 302 -16.76 -22.61 -37.86
C TYR A 302 -16.92 -24.07 -38.24
N ASN A 303 -16.91 -25.00 -37.29
CA ASN A 303 -17.11 -26.41 -37.52
C ASN A 303 -18.50 -26.70 -38.14
N ARG A 304 -19.55 -26.00 -37.66
CA ARG A 304 -20.89 -26.10 -38.25
C ARG A 304 -20.90 -25.65 -39.73
N LYS A 305 -20.30 -24.48 -40.01
CA LYS A 305 -20.20 -23.98 -41.40
C LYS A 305 -19.40 -24.94 -42.31
N THR A 306 -18.27 -25.45 -41.80
CA THR A 306 -17.44 -26.40 -42.54
C THR A 306 -18.18 -27.73 -42.79
N LYS A 307 -18.95 -28.22 -41.81
CA LYS A 307 -19.76 -29.43 -41.96
C LYS A 307 -20.86 -29.24 -43.01
N MET A 308 -21.55 -28.09 -42.99
CA MET A 308 -22.55 -27.77 -44.02
C MET A 308 -21.93 -27.71 -45.42
N ALA A 309 -20.83 -26.98 -45.59
CA ALA A 309 -20.14 -26.87 -46.86
C ALA A 309 -19.63 -28.24 -47.37
N ARG A 310 -19.17 -29.12 -46.48
CA ARG A 310 -18.77 -30.49 -46.83
C ARG A 310 -19.97 -31.34 -47.27
N ALA A 311 -21.12 -31.20 -46.61
CA ALA A 311 -22.34 -31.92 -46.98
C ALA A 311 -22.87 -31.46 -48.34
N GLU A 312 -22.89 -30.15 -48.61
CA GLU A 312 -23.25 -29.57 -49.91
C GLU A 312 -22.31 -30.04 -51.01
N ALA A 313 -20.99 -30.00 -50.75
CA ALA A 313 -20.01 -30.52 -51.71
C ALA A 313 -20.14 -32.02 -51.97
N ALA A 314 -20.53 -32.83 -50.98
CA ALA A 314 -20.79 -34.26 -51.14
C ALA A 314 -22.05 -34.50 -51.95
N SER A 315 -23.15 -33.79 -51.74
CA SER A 315 -24.37 -33.88 -52.49
C SER A 315 -24.19 -33.47 -53.98
N ALA A 316 -23.45 -32.38 -54.21
CA ALA A 316 -23.09 -31.93 -55.54
C ALA A 316 -22.23 -32.95 -56.28
N ARG A 317 -21.31 -33.64 -55.61
CA ARG A 317 -20.50 -34.72 -56.15
C ARG A 317 -21.32 -35.94 -56.49
N ALA A 318 -22.31 -36.30 -55.69
CA ALA A 318 -23.21 -37.40 -55.93
C ALA A 318 -24.14 -37.16 -57.13
N ALA A 319 -24.56 -35.91 -57.33
CA ALA A 319 -25.39 -35.49 -58.43
C ALA A 319 -24.62 -35.39 -59.78
N SER A 320 -23.32 -35.22 -59.81
CA SER A 320 -22.49 -35.09 -60.97
C SER A 320 -21.81 -36.43 -61.35
N LYS A 321 -22.07 -36.97 -62.52
CA LYS A 321 -21.31 -38.11 -63.02
C LYS A 321 -19.82 -37.74 -63.20
N PRO A 322 -18.89 -38.55 -62.68
CA PRO A 322 -17.47 -38.18 -62.69
C PRO A 322 -16.88 -38.31 -64.10
N ASN A 323 -16.84 -37.24 -64.86
CA ASN A 323 -16.13 -37.16 -66.11
C ASN A 323 -14.75 -36.53 -65.90
N GLY A 324 -13.67 -37.27 -66.17
CA GLY A 324 -12.31 -36.78 -66.18
C GLY A 324 -11.45 -36.99 -64.90
N SER A 325 -10.13 -36.83 -65.07
CA SER A 325 -9.12 -36.99 -64.06
C SER A 325 -9.34 -35.97 -62.93
N HIS A 326 -9.01 -36.36 -61.68
CA HIS A 326 -9.07 -35.50 -60.49
C HIS A 326 -8.35 -34.13 -60.65
N ARG A 327 -7.20 -34.13 -61.36
CA ARG A 327 -6.46 -32.92 -61.73
C ARG A 327 -7.26 -31.94 -62.58
N ASN A 328 -7.94 -32.43 -63.57
CA ASN A 328 -8.74 -31.60 -64.47
C ASN A 328 -9.93 -30.98 -63.75
N ARG A 329 -10.58 -31.71 -62.86
CA ARG A 329 -11.69 -31.23 -62.08
C ARG A 329 -11.25 -30.10 -61.12
N VAL A 330 -10.08 -30.22 -60.45
CA VAL A 330 -9.52 -29.17 -59.62
C VAL A 330 -9.20 -27.93 -60.44
N ARG A 331 -8.68 -28.10 -61.66
CA ARG A 331 -8.36 -26.98 -62.57
C ARG A 331 -9.60 -26.22 -63.00
N THR A 332 -10.64 -26.92 -63.37
CA THR A 332 -11.94 -26.37 -63.82
C THR A 332 -12.62 -25.61 -62.61
N ASN A 333 -12.67 -26.24 -61.45
CA ASN A 333 -13.26 -25.61 -60.25
C ASN A 333 -12.52 -24.33 -59.87
N ARG A 334 -11.18 -24.33 -59.94
CA ARG A 334 -10.39 -23.12 -59.75
C ARG A 334 -10.68 -22.03 -60.74
N GLN A 335 -10.97 -22.37 -61.96
CA GLN A 335 -11.31 -21.37 -62.96
C GLN A 335 -12.68 -20.77 -62.71
N ILE A 336 -13.69 -21.60 -62.43
CA ILE A 336 -15.03 -21.15 -62.03
C ILE A 336 -14.97 -20.24 -60.81
N GLU A 337 -14.21 -20.61 -59.78
CA GLU A 337 -14.03 -19.84 -58.55
C GLU A 337 -13.35 -18.47 -58.81
N ARG A 338 -12.37 -18.46 -59.71
CA ARG A 338 -11.71 -17.20 -60.14
C ARG A 338 -12.67 -16.26 -60.86
N GLU A 339 -13.51 -16.78 -61.72
CA GLU A 339 -14.51 -16.02 -62.46
C GLU A 339 -15.58 -15.45 -61.50
N ALA A 340 -16.07 -16.28 -60.56
CA ALA A 340 -17.00 -15.86 -59.51
C ALA A 340 -16.42 -14.76 -58.59
N ASN A 341 -15.16 -14.91 -58.23
CA ASN A 341 -14.47 -13.88 -57.39
C ASN A 341 -14.29 -12.56 -58.17
N ARG A 342 -13.90 -12.63 -59.46
CA ARG A 342 -13.78 -11.45 -60.32
C ARG A 342 -15.13 -10.69 -60.45
N LEU A 343 -16.24 -11.43 -60.61
CA LEU A 343 -17.57 -10.84 -60.68
C LEU A 343 -17.96 -10.19 -59.35
N ARG A 344 -17.58 -10.81 -58.22
CA ARG A 344 -17.83 -10.28 -56.89
C ARG A 344 -17.01 -8.99 -56.63
N ASP A 345 -15.74 -9.01 -56.98
CA ASP A 345 -14.86 -7.86 -56.87
C ASP A 345 -15.32 -6.68 -57.74
N ALA A 346 -15.79 -6.96 -58.95
CA ALA A 346 -16.39 -5.97 -59.85
C ALA A 346 -17.67 -5.36 -59.24
N GLY A 347 -18.51 -6.19 -58.60
CA GLY A 347 -19.70 -5.71 -57.87
C GLY A 347 -19.35 -4.82 -56.69
N HIS A 348 -18.31 -5.15 -55.92
CA HIS A 348 -17.83 -4.31 -54.81
C HIS A 348 -17.21 -3.01 -55.28
N THR A 349 -16.42 -3.04 -56.38
CA THR A 349 -15.86 -1.79 -56.95
C THR A 349 -16.93 -0.87 -57.51
N ALA A 350 -17.97 -1.41 -58.15
CA ALA A 350 -19.11 -0.61 -58.63
C ALA A 350 -19.92 0.00 -57.45
N ALA A 351 -20.18 -0.77 -56.40
CA ALA A 351 -20.87 -0.27 -55.18
C ALA A 351 -20.05 0.77 -54.45
N ALA A 352 -18.74 0.59 -54.32
CA ALA A 352 -17.84 1.57 -53.69
C ALA A 352 -17.72 2.85 -54.53
N ALA A 353 -17.68 2.75 -55.86
CA ALA A 353 -17.70 3.92 -56.72
C ALA A 353 -19.02 4.69 -56.66
N ALA A 354 -20.15 4.00 -56.54
CA ALA A 354 -21.45 4.63 -56.35
C ALA A 354 -21.55 5.33 -54.98
N ALA A 355 -21.07 4.68 -53.90
CA ALA A 355 -21.00 5.28 -52.55
C ALA A 355 -20.05 6.50 -52.49
N GLY A 356 -18.90 6.45 -53.17
CA GLY A 356 -17.97 7.58 -53.27
C GLY A 356 -18.53 8.78 -54.02
N MET A 357 -19.41 8.55 -55.02
CA MET A 357 -20.14 9.66 -55.70
C MET A 357 -21.17 10.36 -54.79
N HIS A 358 -21.87 9.60 -53.92
CA HIS A 358 -22.79 10.16 -52.95
C HIS A 358 -22.08 10.98 -51.88
N THR A 359 -20.96 10.48 -51.34
CA THR A 359 -20.18 11.21 -50.33
C THR A 359 -19.57 12.51 -50.88
N ARG A 360 -19.20 12.56 -52.16
CA ARG A 360 -18.70 13.77 -52.81
C ARG A 360 -19.76 14.80 -53.07
N ARG A 361 -21.02 14.40 -53.25
CA ARG A 361 -22.16 15.32 -53.35
C ARG A 361 -22.57 15.89 -52.01
N GLU A 362 -22.51 15.11 -50.93
CA GLU A 362 -22.83 15.56 -49.56
C GLU A 362 -21.75 16.45 -48.99
N ALA A 363 -20.47 16.22 -49.25
CA ALA A 363 -19.35 17.04 -48.82
C ALA A 363 -19.37 18.47 -49.37
N ASN A 364 -20.04 18.72 -50.51
CA ASN A 364 -20.20 20.03 -51.11
C ASN A 364 -21.45 20.79 -50.64
N SER A 365 -22.27 20.20 -49.74
CA SER A 365 -23.56 20.78 -49.33
C SER A 365 -23.71 21.00 -47.80
N MET A 366 -22.65 20.79 -46.96
CA MET A 366 -22.76 21.04 -45.52
C MET A 366 -21.84 22.14 -45.05
N PRO A 367 -22.35 23.09 -44.24
CA PRO A 367 -21.51 24.01 -43.49
C PRO A 367 -20.91 23.30 -42.26
N ASP A 368 -19.65 23.61 -42.02
CA ASP A 368 -18.79 23.29 -40.92
C ASP A 368 -19.49 23.11 -39.56
N LYS A 369 -19.49 21.88 -39.02
CA LYS A 369 -19.68 21.62 -37.59
C LYS A 369 -18.69 20.54 -37.15
N SER A 370 -17.62 20.99 -36.51
CA SER A 370 -16.71 20.20 -35.72
C SER A 370 -17.48 19.30 -34.73
N LYS A 371 -17.59 18.03 -35.00
CA LYS A 371 -17.94 17.02 -33.99
C LYS A 371 -16.68 16.28 -33.59
N THR A 372 -16.23 16.61 -32.43
CA THR A 372 -15.24 15.88 -31.64
C THR A 372 -15.64 14.41 -31.58
N VAL A 373 -14.83 13.55 -32.15
CA VAL A 373 -14.95 12.10 -31.98
C VAL A 373 -14.52 11.79 -30.56
N GLN A 374 -15.47 11.42 -29.71
CA GLN A 374 -15.15 10.87 -28.39
C GLN A 374 -14.56 9.46 -28.60
N PRO A 375 -13.43 9.14 -27.97
CA PRO A 375 -12.91 7.79 -27.98
C PRO A 375 -13.88 6.87 -27.24
N HIS A 376 -14.17 5.72 -27.82
CA HIS A 376 -14.91 4.67 -27.15
C HIS A 376 -14.20 4.30 -25.86
N SER A 377 -14.74 4.72 -24.72
CA SER A 377 -14.29 4.28 -23.40
C SER A 377 -14.55 2.77 -23.30
N ASN A 378 -13.50 2.03 -23.07
CA ASN A 378 -13.61 0.63 -22.72
C ASN A 378 -14.43 0.53 -21.43
N LYS A 379 -15.51 -0.25 -21.45
CA LYS A 379 -16.37 -0.54 -20.29
C LYS A 379 -15.59 -1.11 -19.07
N THR A 380 -14.34 -1.50 -19.26
CA THR A 380 -13.42 -1.95 -18.22
C THR A 380 -12.96 -0.83 -17.28
N ASP A 381 -12.79 0.42 -17.78
CA ASP A 381 -12.30 1.52 -16.92
C ASP A 381 -13.37 2.06 -15.98
N ALA A 382 -14.65 2.07 -16.41
CA ALA A 382 -15.76 2.48 -15.56
C ALA A 382 -16.01 1.49 -14.41
N SER A 383 -15.86 0.18 -14.65
CA SER A 383 -16.03 -0.84 -13.62
C SER A 383 -14.91 -0.85 -12.58
N LEU A 384 -13.68 -0.49 -12.96
CA LEU A 384 -12.54 -0.38 -12.04
C LEU A 384 -12.69 0.85 -11.12
N THR A 385 -13.23 1.94 -11.63
CA THR A 385 -13.45 3.17 -10.85
C THR A 385 -14.63 3.01 -9.86
N GLU A 386 -15.68 2.30 -10.23
CA GLU A 386 -16.80 1.99 -9.33
C GLU A 386 -16.43 0.94 -8.27
N LEU A 387 -15.66 -0.09 -8.64
CA LEU A 387 -15.15 -1.09 -7.70
C LEU A 387 -14.13 -0.52 -6.71
N SER A 388 -13.29 0.43 -7.14
CA SER A 388 -12.40 1.11 -6.22
C SER A 388 -13.18 1.94 -5.20
N LYS A 389 -14.23 2.66 -5.61
CA LYS A 389 -15.10 3.40 -4.68
C LYS A 389 -15.81 2.49 -3.68
N SER A 390 -16.31 1.34 -4.10
CA SER A 390 -16.99 0.38 -3.21
C SER A 390 -16.06 -0.29 -2.19
N LEU A 391 -14.76 -0.34 -2.44
CA LEU A 391 -13.76 -0.84 -1.49
C LEU A 391 -13.49 0.11 -0.33
N TRP A 392 -13.72 1.41 -0.54
CA TRP A 392 -13.53 2.45 0.50
C TRP A 392 -14.80 2.76 1.28
N GLU A 393 -15.99 2.33 0.79
CA GLU A 393 -17.30 2.58 1.38
C GLU A 393 -17.89 1.39 2.17
N GLN A 394 -17.08 0.41 2.62
CA GLN A 394 -17.63 -0.63 3.47
C GLN A 394 -17.94 -0.08 4.87
N PRO A 395 -19.23 -0.14 5.31
CA PRO A 395 -19.57 0.22 6.68
C PRO A 395 -18.99 -0.82 7.64
N ASP A 396 -18.53 -0.33 8.79
CA ASP A 396 -18.06 -1.09 9.93
C ASP A 396 -18.97 -2.28 10.22
N GLY A 397 -18.52 -3.47 9.86
CA GLY A 397 -19.20 -4.72 10.18
C GLY A 397 -19.14 -4.96 11.67
N ASN A 398 -20.31 -4.89 12.26
CA ASN A 398 -20.71 -5.34 13.58
C ASN A 398 -19.93 -6.60 14.02
N MET A 399 -19.07 -6.46 15.03
CA MET A 399 -18.55 -7.56 15.84
C MET A 399 -19.08 -7.43 17.25
N ASP A 400 -20.33 -7.89 17.42
CA ASP A 400 -20.81 -8.43 18.68
C ASP A 400 -20.38 -9.90 18.74
N ARG A 401 -19.33 -10.16 19.53
CA ARG A 401 -19.20 -11.32 20.45
C ARG A 401 -17.84 -11.26 21.16
#